data_2895d59c0587ff822d86567d376a37e0
#
_entry.id   2895d59c0587ff822d86567d376a37e0
#
_cell.length_a   1.000
_cell.length_b   1.000
_cell.length_c   1.000
_cell.angle_alpha   90.00
_cell.angle_beta   90.00
_cell.angle_gamma   90.00
#
_symmetry.space_group_name_H-M   'P 1'
#
loop_
_entity.id
_entity.type
_entity.pdbx_description
1 polymer ?
#
loop_
_entity_poly.entity_id
_entity_poly.type
_entity_poly.pdbx_seq_one_letter_code
_entity_poly.pdbx_strand_id
1 'polypeptide(L)'
;SMKEADEIIVLDTGSTDSTLELLKKCPKIKVYQEKIVPWRFDVARNKSLSYVSDDTDICICTDLDERFERGWRKHLENNWIKGSTRAKYLYNWSFDEYGNPGTTFYLNKIHTRNDYKWTHPVHEVLTCLTEEREILIPNMVLNHYQDYSKPRSSYLPLLELSVKEDPKDDRNMHYLGREYMYYKKWDKAISTLHKHLNLPTATWKDERCASMRYIAYSYFNKDFLEESIMWYEKAINEAPYLREPYFDLGYLYYTIKDYKNSEKYLKDALNIKEKTISYINEEKAWNETIYDILSISCFYNSKYQESLAYLNMAIELNSQDERLIENKKIIESYINENK
;
A
#
# COMPACT_ATOMS: atom_id res chain seq x y z
N SER A 1 13.60 -15.30 -9.52
CA SER A 1 13.66 -14.17 -10.46
C SER A 1 15.09 -13.63 -10.65
N MET A 2 15.93 -13.64 -9.62
CA MET A 2 17.28 -13.01 -9.63
C MET A 2 18.36 -13.74 -10.44
N LYS A 3 18.02 -14.75 -11.26
CA LYS A 3 18.99 -15.49 -12.10
C LYS A 3 19.75 -14.62 -13.11
N GLU A 4 19.19 -13.46 -13.46
CA GLU A 4 19.79 -12.49 -14.39
C GLU A 4 20.86 -11.61 -13.73
N ALA A 5 20.94 -11.56 -12.38
CA ALA A 5 22.02 -10.87 -11.67
C ALA A 5 23.37 -11.58 -11.87
N ASP A 6 24.48 -10.83 -11.82
CA ASP A 6 25.81 -11.40 -11.86
C ASP A 6 26.14 -12.16 -10.57
N GLU A 7 25.77 -11.56 -9.43
CA GLU A 7 25.96 -12.11 -8.10
C GLU A 7 24.72 -11.82 -7.22
N ILE A 8 24.48 -12.67 -6.24
CA ILE A 8 23.40 -12.51 -5.27
C ILE A 8 24.00 -12.61 -3.87
N ILE A 9 23.90 -11.53 -3.11
CA ILE A 9 24.31 -11.50 -1.69
C ILE A 9 23.10 -11.76 -0.81
N VAL A 10 23.20 -12.74 0.07
CA VAL A 10 22.18 -13.07 1.07
C VAL A 10 22.78 -12.95 2.46
N LEU A 11 22.20 -12.12 3.30
CA LEU A 11 22.50 -12.08 4.73
C LEU A 11 21.46 -12.91 5.48
N ASP A 12 21.86 -14.08 5.96
CA ASP A 12 21.06 -14.88 6.87
C ASP A 12 21.20 -14.36 8.30
N THR A 13 20.08 -13.98 8.91
CA THR A 13 20.06 -13.37 10.25
C THR A 13 19.70 -14.34 11.36
N GLY A 14 19.75 -15.64 11.07
CA GLY A 14 19.58 -16.72 12.02
C GLY A 14 18.45 -17.70 11.66
N SER A 15 18.36 -18.12 10.41
CA SER A 15 17.45 -19.18 9.98
C SER A 15 17.73 -20.49 10.72
N THR A 16 16.65 -21.15 11.14
CA THR A 16 16.72 -22.43 11.86
C THR A 16 16.14 -23.61 11.07
N ASP A 17 15.69 -23.33 9.85
CA ASP A 17 15.12 -24.29 8.90
C ASP A 17 16.14 -24.67 7.79
N SER A 18 15.65 -25.26 6.70
CA SER A 18 16.49 -25.66 5.56
C SER A 18 16.94 -24.50 4.65
N THR A 19 16.73 -23.24 5.02
CA THR A 19 17.06 -22.06 4.19
C THR A 19 18.51 -22.07 3.73
N LEU A 20 19.46 -22.28 4.64
CA LEU A 20 20.90 -22.28 4.31
C LEU A 20 21.29 -23.40 3.33
N GLU A 21 20.67 -24.57 3.46
CA GLU A 21 20.91 -25.70 2.56
C GLU A 21 20.37 -25.42 1.14
N LEU A 22 19.22 -24.76 1.06
CA LEU A 22 18.61 -24.37 -0.21
C LEU A 22 19.44 -23.29 -0.93
N LEU A 23 19.92 -22.29 -0.21
CA LEU A 23 20.74 -21.21 -0.76
C LEU A 23 22.05 -21.74 -1.36
N LYS A 24 22.71 -22.71 -0.72
CA LYS A 24 23.96 -23.34 -1.21
C LYS A 24 23.81 -24.04 -2.57
N LYS A 25 22.58 -24.38 -2.98
CA LYS A 25 22.34 -25.04 -4.28
C LYS A 25 22.44 -24.09 -5.48
N CYS A 26 22.48 -22.78 -5.25
CA CYS A 26 22.60 -21.78 -6.31
C CYS A 26 24.01 -21.19 -6.33
N PRO A 27 24.81 -21.41 -7.40
CA PRO A 27 26.23 -21.01 -7.44
C PRO A 27 26.43 -19.48 -7.47
N LYS A 28 25.43 -18.71 -7.83
CA LYS A 28 25.48 -17.23 -7.85
C LYS A 28 25.26 -16.61 -6.46
N ILE A 29 24.81 -17.40 -5.48
CA ILE A 29 24.50 -16.90 -4.14
C ILE A 29 25.72 -16.99 -3.25
N LYS A 30 26.12 -15.87 -2.67
CA LYS A 30 27.03 -15.79 -1.54
C LYS A 30 26.22 -15.54 -0.26
N VAL A 31 26.34 -16.46 0.70
CA VAL A 31 25.59 -16.40 1.97
C VAL A 31 26.53 -15.94 3.07
N TYR A 32 26.11 -14.92 3.78
CA TYR A 32 26.75 -14.43 5.00
C TYR A 32 25.79 -14.61 6.18
N GLN A 33 26.32 -14.92 7.36
CA GLN A 33 25.50 -15.17 8.55
C GLN A 33 25.88 -14.21 9.66
N GLU A 34 24.92 -13.40 10.10
CA GLU A 34 25.09 -12.51 11.26
C GLU A 34 23.77 -12.30 12.01
N LYS A 35 23.86 -12.25 13.32
CA LYS A 35 22.71 -11.87 14.16
C LYS A 35 22.63 -10.36 14.29
N ILE A 36 21.45 -9.80 14.03
CA ILE A 36 21.16 -8.37 14.25
C ILE A 36 20.37 -8.23 15.55
N VAL A 37 21.03 -7.68 16.57
CA VAL A 37 20.44 -7.53 17.92
C VAL A 37 20.74 -6.12 18.46
N PRO A 38 19.75 -5.33 18.83
CA PRO A 38 18.31 -5.54 18.56
C PRO A 38 18.00 -5.56 17.06
N TRP A 39 16.89 -6.19 16.68
CA TRP A 39 16.50 -6.27 15.27
C TRP A 39 16.16 -4.89 14.70
N ARG A 40 16.74 -4.59 13.53
CA ARG A 40 16.48 -3.37 12.73
C ARG A 40 16.67 -3.73 11.25
N PHE A 41 15.73 -3.34 10.42
CA PHE A 41 15.83 -3.61 8.99
C PHE A 41 16.95 -2.82 8.31
N ASP A 42 17.12 -1.53 8.63
CA ASP A 42 18.19 -0.70 8.09
C ASP A 42 19.58 -1.26 8.40
N VAL A 43 19.80 -1.74 9.61
CA VAL A 43 21.07 -2.37 10.02
C VAL A 43 21.32 -3.66 9.22
N ALA A 44 20.31 -4.52 9.09
CA ALA A 44 20.41 -5.74 8.31
C ALA A 44 20.72 -5.46 6.83
N ARG A 45 20.01 -4.51 6.21
CA ARG A 45 20.24 -4.13 4.82
C ARG A 45 21.59 -3.47 4.59
N ASN A 46 22.03 -2.58 5.46
CA ASN A 46 23.37 -1.98 5.38
C ASN A 46 24.46 -3.03 5.55
N LYS A 47 24.24 -4.01 6.43
CA LYS A 47 25.18 -5.10 6.61
C LYS A 47 25.24 -5.98 5.36
N SER A 48 24.09 -6.34 4.77
CA SER A 48 24.05 -7.04 3.50
C SER A 48 24.76 -6.26 2.39
N LEU A 49 24.51 -4.95 2.30
CA LEU A 49 25.16 -4.07 1.34
C LEU A 49 26.69 -4.03 1.53
N SER A 50 27.19 -4.11 2.76
CA SER A 50 28.63 -4.12 3.03
C SER A 50 29.39 -5.34 2.48
N TYR A 51 28.70 -6.41 2.13
CA TYR A 51 29.27 -7.58 1.50
C TYR A 51 29.28 -7.53 -0.04
N VAL A 52 28.61 -6.55 -0.62
CA VAL A 52 28.67 -6.30 -2.06
C VAL A 52 30.01 -5.66 -2.40
N SER A 53 30.67 -6.13 -3.46
CA SER A 53 31.96 -5.58 -3.90
C SER A 53 31.87 -4.10 -4.25
N ASP A 54 32.93 -3.35 -3.95
CA ASP A 54 32.99 -1.91 -4.22
C ASP A 54 33.07 -1.57 -5.71
N ASP A 55 33.43 -2.55 -6.57
CA ASP A 55 33.45 -2.43 -8.03
C ASP A 55 32.10 -2.78 -8.68
N THR A 56 31.07 -3.02 -7.89
CA THR A 56 29.72 -3.26 -8.40
C THR A 56 29.10 -1.96 -8.88
N ASP A 57 28.64 -1.93 -10.14
CA ASP A 57 28.00 -0.74 -10.72
C ASP A 57 26.62 -0.47 -10.10
N ILE A 58 25.76 -1.48 -10.04
CA ILE A 58 24.36 -1.35 -9.68
C ILE A 58 23.96 -2.43 -8.66
N CYS A 59 23.36 -2.00 -7.58
CA CYS A 59 22.74 -2.84 -6.56
C CYS A 59 21.22 -2.87 -6.73
N ILE A 60 20.63 -4.05 -6.59
CA ILE A 60 19.18 -4.25 -6.57
C ILE A 60 18.82 -4.95 -5.26
N CYS A 61 17.97 -4.33 -4.46
CA CYS A 61 17.48 -4.93 -3.23
C CYS A 61 16.07 -5.48 -3.42
N THR A 62 15.88 -6.78 -3.08
CA THR A 62 14.58 -7.45 -3.09
C THR A 62 14.38 -8.24 -1.81
N ASP A 63 13.11 -8.43 -1.44
CA ASP A 63 12.71 -9.34 -0.39
C ASP A 63 12.46 -10.75 -0.96
N LEU A 64 12.43 -11.77 -0.10
CA LEU A 64 12.34 -13.18 -0.55
C LEU A 64 10.96 -13.50 -1.21
N ASP A 65 9.95 -12.74 -0.86
CA ASP A 65 8.59 -12.83 -1.41
C ASP A 65 8.36 -11.91 -2.62
N GLU A 66 9.43 -11.28 -3.13
CA GLU A 66 9.40 -10.43 -4.32
C GLU A 66 10.02 -11.13 -5.54
N ARG A 67 9.43 -10.93 -6.72
CA ARG A 67 9.88 -11.54 -7.97
C ARG A 67 9.82 -10.55 -9.12
N PHE A 68 10.97 -10.23 -9.71
CA PHE A 68 11.00 -9.53 -11.00
C PHE A 68 10.45 -10.40 -12.13
N GLU A 69 9.77 -9.77 -13.06
CA GLU A 69 9.44 -10.38 -14.34
C GLU A 69 10.71 -10.69 -15.16
N ARG A 70 10.60 -11.65 -16.07
CA ARG A 70 11.75 -12.05 -16.89
C ARG A 70 12.19 -10.91 -17.81
N GLY A 71 13.52 -10.79 -18.00
CA GLY A 71 14.10 -9.75 -18.83
C GLY A 71 14.32 -8.42 -18.11
N TRP A 72 14.13 -8.38 -16.80
CA TRP A 72 14.31 -7.17 -16.00
C TRP A 72 15.72 -6.55 -16.17
N ARG A 73 16.76 -7.39 -16.29
CA ARG A 73 18.13 -6.93 -16.51
C ARG A 73 18.26 -6.19 -17.83
N LYS A 74 17.70 -6.70 -18.92
CA LYS A 74 17.71 -6.03 -20.23
C LYS A 74 16.99 -4.68 -20.17
N HIS A 75 15.87 -4.59 -19.45
CA HIS A 75 15.18 -3.31 -19.26
C HIS A 75 16.06 -2.33 -18.48
N LEU A 76 16.74 -2.79 -17.42
CA LEU A 76 17.65 -1.98 -16.63
C LEU A 76 18.83 -1.47 -17.50
N GLU A 77 19.57 -2.37 -18.16
CA GLU A 77 20.75 -2.03 -18.97
C GLU A 77 20.42 -1.08 -20.14
N ASN A 78 19.28 -1.27 -20.80
CA ASN A 78 18.86 -0.43 -21.93
C ASN A 78 18.43 0.98 -21.51
N ASN A 79 18.02 1.17 -20.25
CA ASN A 79 17.47 2.44 -19.79
C ASN A 79 18.34 3.13 -18.73
N TRP A 80 19.40 2.49 -18.23
CA TRP A 80 20.33 3.13 -17.31
C TRP A 80 21.14 4.20 -18.03
N ILE A 81 20.94 5.45 -17.62
CA ILE A 81 21.59 6.61 -18.23
C ILE A 81 22.88 6.90 -17.45
N LYS A 82 23.97 7.21 -18.17
CA LYS A 82 25.24 7.59 -17.54
C LYS A 82 25.06 8.76 -16.57
N GLY A 83 25.51 8.57 -15.34
CA GLY A 83 25.37 9.53 -14.25
C GLY A 83 24.09 9.39 -13.44
N SER A 84 23.21 8.43 -13.76
CA SER A 84 22.11 8.04 -12.87
C SER A 84 22.67 7.37 -11.64
N THR A 85 22.04 7.63 -10.49
CA THR A 85 22.42 7.01 -9.21
C THR A 85 21.33 6.11 -8.67
N ARG A 86 20.06 6.31 -9.08
CA ARG A 86 18.89 5.56 -8.61
C ARG A 86 17.92 5.28 -9.74
N ALA A 87 17.20 4.18 -9.63
CA ALA A 87 16.13 3.88 -10.56
C ALA A 87 14.86 3.43 -9.84
N LYS A 88 13.72 3.87 -10.38
CA LYS A 88 12.39 3.40 -9.98
C LYS A 88 11.77 2.53 -11.06
N TYR A 89 10.92 1.62 -10.64
CA TYR A 89 10.24 0.63 -11.45
C TYR A 89 8.85 0.34 -10.88
N LEU A 90 7.97 -0.29 -11.67
CA LEU A 90 6.63 -0.62 -11.22
C LEU A 90 6.67 -1.76 -10.21
N TYR A 91 5.90 -1.62 -9.13
CA TYR A 91 5.78 -2.60 -8.07
C TYR A 91 4.31 -2.96 -7.84
N ASN A 92 4.00 -4.23 -8.04
CA ASN A 92 2.69 -4.78 -7.74
C ASN A 92 2.72 -5.33 -6.31
N TRP A 93 2.13 -4.56 -5.38
CA TRP A 93 2.08 -4.89 -3.96
C TRP A 93 1.10 -6.02 -3.64
N SER A 94 -0.04 -6.03 -4.31
CA SER A 94 -1.08 -7.04 -4.11
C SER A 94 -1.65 -7.52 -5.44
N PHE A 95 -2.32 -8.66 -5.39
CA PHE A 95 -3.07 -9.23 -6.50
C PHE A 95 -4.47 -9.60 -6.02
N ASP A 96 -5.45 -9.51 -6.91
CA ASP A 96 -6.78 -10.05 -6.68
C ASP A 96 -6.78 -11.59 -6.78
N GLU A 97 -7.92 -12.20 -6.53
CA GLU A 97 -8.10 -13.67 -6.61
C GLU A 97 -7.90 -14.24 -8.03
N TYR A 98 -7.97 -13.40 -9.06
CA TYR A 98 -7.75 -13.77 -10.47
C TYR A 98 -6.30 -13.55 -10.92
N GLY A 99 -5.45 -12.98 -10.05
CA GLY A 99 -4.05 -12.69 -10.32
C GLY A 99 -3.82 -11.37 -11.04
N ASN A 100 -4.81 -10.47 -11.09
CA ASN A 100 -4.62 -9.12 -11.61
C ASN A 100 -3.98 -8.22 -10.53
N PRO A 101 -3.11 -7.28 -10.92
CA PRO A 101 -2.53 -6.34 -9.96
C PRO A 101 -3.59 -5.47 -9.26
N GLY A 102 -3.59 -5.48 -7.93
CA GLY A 102 -4.44 -4.65 -7.07
C GLY A 102 -3.80 -3.29 -6.78
N THR A 103 -3.07 -3.18 -5.68
CA THR A 103 -2.32 -1.96 -5.33
C THR A 103 -0.98 -1.96 -6.03
N THR A 104 -0.73 -0.91 -6.83
CA THR A 104 0.52 -0.73 -7.57
C THR A 104 1.11 0.64 -7.31
N PHE A 105 2.45 0.72 -7.24
CA PHE A 105 3.17 1.99 -7.11
C PHE A 105 4.61 1.86 -7.63
N TYR A 106 5.33 2.96 -7.72
CA TYR A 106 6.75 2.92 -8.07
C TYR A 106 7.61 2.67 -6.84
N LEU A 107 8.52 1.69 -6.94
CA LEU A 107 9.52 1.38 -5.95
C LEU A 107 10.91 1.72 -6.49
N ASN A 108 11.84 2.14 -5.64
CA ASN A 108 13.14 2.66 -6.06
C ASN A 108 14.30 2.05 -5.25
N LYS A 109 14.33 0.72 -5.16
CA LYS A 109 15.38 -0.07 -4.47
C LYS A 109 16.54 -0.48 -5.42
N ILE A 110 16.75 0.24 -6.55
CA ILE A 110 17.88 0.07 -7.46
C ILE A 110 18.77 1.30 -7.37
N HIS A 111 20.07 1.11 -7.12
CA HIS A 111 20.98 2.21 -6.84
C HIS A 111 22.44 1.87 -7.17
N THR A 112 23.29 2.87 -7.32
CA THR A 112 24.74 2.72 -7.38
C THR A 112 25.29 2.23 -6.03
N ARG A 113 26.40 1.46 -6.07
CA ARG A 113 26.94 0.76 -4.89
C ARG A 113 27.33 1.68 -3.75
N ASN A 114 27.97 2.80 -4.00
CA ASN A 114 28.67 3.60 -3.00
C ASN A 114 27.95 4.86 -2.55
N ASP A 115 26.84 5.24 -3.21
CA ASP A 115 26.17 6.52 -2.98
C ASP A 115 25.01 6.45 -1.98
N TYR A 116 24.70 5.27 -1.45
CA TYR A 116 23.48 5.04 -0.68
C TYR A 116 23.72 4.29 0.62
N LYS A 117 22.88 4.58 1.60
CA LYS A 117 22.69 3.79 2.83
C LYS A 117 21.22 3.60 3.13
N TRP A 118 20.88 2.54 3.81
CA TRP A 118 19.55 2.32 4.37
C TRP A 118 19.38 3.05 5.70
N THR A 119 18.25 3.67 5.91
CA THR A 119 17.86 4.39 7.11
C THR A 119 16.50 3.93 7.60
N HIS A 120 16.20 4.16 8.86
CA HIS A 120 15.01 3.78 9.62
C HIS A 120 14.91 2.32 10.01
N PRO A 121 14.55 2.04 11.28
CA PRO A 121 14.46 0.68 11.83
C PRO A 121 13.44 -0.22 11.13
N VAL A 122 12.40 0.38 10.53
CA VAL A 122 11.33 -0.27 9.77
C VAL A 122 10.82 0.68 8.69
N HIS A 123 10.19 0.15 7.64
CA HIS A 123 9.86 0.91 6.44
C HIS A 123 11.08 1.67 5.90
N GLU A 124 12.18 0.99 5.95
CA GLU A 124 13.50 1.52 5.64
C GLU A 124 13.56 2.06 4.20
N VAL A 125 14.30 3.13 4.04
CA VAL A 125 14.50 3.79 2.75
C VAL A 125 15.98 3.92 2.43
N LEU A 126 16.28 3.92 1.14
CA LEU A 126 17.60 4.29 0.64
C LEU A 126 17.77 5.80 0.71
N THR A 127 18.72 6.26 1.49
CA THR A 127 19.11 7.66 1.57
C THR A 127 20.35 7.89 0.73
N CYS A 128 20.28 8.83 -0.21
CA CYS A 128 21.43 9.22 -1.01
C CYS A 128 22.43 10.04 -0.17
N LEU A 129 23.70 9.75 -0.33
CA LEU A 129 24.81 10.42 0.39
C LEU A 129 25.46 11.52 -0.46
N THR A 130 25.13 11.56 -1.74
CA THR A 130 25.68 12.46 -2.77
C THR A 130 24.55 13.19 -3.48
N GLU A 131 24.73 13.58 -4.75
CA GLU A 131 23.67 14.13 -5.59
C GLU A 131 22.83 13.01 -6.21
N GLU A 132 21.54 12.96 -5.90
CA GLU A 132 20.62 11.93 -6.44
C GLU A 132 20.19 12.28 -7.86
N ARG A 133 20.28 11.28 -8.75
CA ARG A 133 19.76 11.33 -10.13
C ARG A 133 18.91 10.08 -10.37
N GLU A 134 17.62 10.19 -10.06
CA GLU A 134 16.66 9.09 -10.24
C GLU A 134 16.13 9.05 -11.68
N ILE A 135 16.03 7.83 -12.23
CA ILE A 135 15.39 7.54 -13.52
C ILE A 135 14.26 6.53 -13.35
N LEU A 136 13.34 6.50 -14.32
CA LEU A 136 12.33 5.46 -14.44
C LEU A 136 12.81 4.37 -15.40
N ILE A 137 12.75 3.11 -15.02
CA ILE A 137 12.96 1.97 -15.92
C ILE A 137 11.59 1.48 -16.42
N PRO A 138 11.22 1.78 -17.66
CA PRO A 138 9.94 1.34 -18.21
C PRO A 138 9.92 -0.19 -18.36
N ASN A 139 8.73 -0.78 -18.21
CA ASN A 139 8.49 -2.22 -18.37
C ASN A 139 9.29 -3.12 -17.41
N MET A 140 9.91 -2.56 -16.38
CA MET A 140 10.50 -3.32 -15.30
C MET A 140 9.49 -3.43 -14.17
N VAL A 141 9.07 -4.65 -13.86
CA VAL A 141 8.00 -4.94 -12.90
C VAL A 141 8.49 -5.90 -11.83
N LEU A 142 8.27 -5.53 -10.57
CA LEU A 142 8.49 -6.37 -9.40
C LEU A 142 7.14 -6.78 -8.81
N ASN A 143 6.90 -8.05 -8.65
CA ASN A 143 5.67 -8.62 -8.08
C ASN A 143 5.93 -9.12 -6.67
N HIS A 144 5.06 -8.76 -5.72
CA HIS A 144 5.12 -9.18 -4.33
C HIS A 144 4.08 -10.28 -4.06
N TYR A 145 4.54 -11.39 -3.52
CA TYR A 145 3.72 -12.55 -3.15
C TYR A 145 3.71 -12.69 -1.64
N GLN A 146 2.85 -11.94 -0.99
CA GLN A 146 2.80 -11.79 0.46
C GLN A 146 2.60 -13.12 1.19
N ASP A 147 3.42 -13.38 2.19
CA ASP A 147 3.24 -14.47 3.14
C ASP A 147 2.36 -14.00 4.32
N TYR A 148 1.08 -14.30 4.25
CA TYR A 148 0.09 -13.93 5.27
C TYR A 148 0.27 -14.66 6.62
N SER A 149 1.13 -15.67 6.68
CA SER A 149 1.41 -16.39 7.94
C SER A 149 2.37 -15.63 8.88
N LYS A 150 3.09 -14.62 8.35
CA LYS A 150 4.07 -13.84 9.13
C LYS A 150 3.38 -12.86 10.09
N PRO A 151 3.69 -12.89 11.39
CA PRO A 151 3.12 -11.96 12.34
C PRO A 151 3.67 -10.54 12.14
N ARG A 152 2.78 -9.53 12.22
CA ARG A 152 3.16 -8.10 12.16
C ARG A 152 3.62 -7.52 13.50
N SER A 153 3.72 -8.34 14.55
CA SER A 153 3.94 -7.88 15.93
C SER A 153 5.22 -7.06 16.17
N SER A 154 6.23 -7.21 15.30
CA SER A 154 7.48 -6.46 15.40
C SER A 154 7.41 -5.03 14.85
N TYR A 155 6.40 -4.68 14.06
CA TYR A 155 6.35 -3.38 13.37
C TYR A 155 6.11 -2.21 14.32
N LEU A 156 5.13 -2.33 15.23
CA LEU A 156 4.76 -1.23 16.12
C LEU A 156 5.92 -0.75 17.01
N PRO A 157 6.69 -1.62 17.71
CA PRO A 157 7.84 -1.18 18.49
C PRO A 157 8.93 -0.50 17.65
N LEU A 158 9.14 -0.97 16.41
CA LEU A 158 10.13 -0.38 15.51
C LEU A 158 9.68 0.99 14.96
N LEU A 159 8.38 1.19 14.72
CA LEU A 159 7.84 2.49 14.34
C LEU A 159 7.91 3.48 15.51
N GLU A 160 7.59 3.04 16.73
CA GLU A 160 7.77 3.87 17.94
C GLU A 160 9.24 4.29 18.10
N LEU A 161 10.18 3.38 17.83
CA LEU A 161 11.62 3.68 17.84
C LEU A 161 11.98 4.66 16.72
N SER A 162 11.50 4.46 15.49
CA SER A 162 11.79 5.32 14.34
C SER A 162 11.36 6.77 14.59
N VAL A 163 10.14 6.97 15.07
CA VAL A 163 9.64 8.32 15.41
C VAL A 163 10.35 8.92 16.61
N LYS A 164 10.86 8.09 17.54
CA LYS A 164 11.67 8.59 18.65
C LYS A 164 13.05 9.06 18.18
N GLU A 165 13.67 8.35 17.21
CA GLU A 165 14.97 8.71 16.63
C GLU A 165 14.87 9.96 15.74
N ASP A 166 13.80 10.04 14.91
CA ASP A 166 13.51 11.22 14.10
C ASP A 166 12.03 11.63 14.19
N PRO A 167 11.69 12.52 15.12
CA PRO A 167 10.32 13.00 15.26
C PRO A 167 9.85 13.97 14.17
N LYS A 168 10.72 14.33 13.22
CA LYS A 168 10.40 15.20 12.07
C LYS A 168 10.18 14.41 10.78
N ASP A 169 10.40 13.10 10.78
CA ASP A 169 10.10 12.22 9.67
C ASP A 169 8.58 12.05 9.57
N ASP A 170 7.99 12.70 8.57
CA ASP A 170 6.54 12.68 8.31
C ASP A 170 6.08 11.29 7.90
N ARG A 171 6.81 10.60 7.05
CA ARG A 171 6.47 9.26 6.56
C ARG A 171 6.38 8.24 7.71
N ASN A 172 7.36 8.19 8.60
CA ASN A 172 7.32 7.28 9.76
C ASN A 172 6.26 7.70 10.78
N MET A 173 5.99 9.01 10.92
CA MET A 173 4.90 9.52 11.75
C MET A 173 3.53 9.06 11.21
N HIS A 174 3.32 9.13 9.88
CA HIS A 174 2.14 8.60 9.21
C HIS A 174 1.98 7.09 9.47
N TYR A 175 3.03 6.30 9.23
CA TYR A 175 3.00 4.85 9.44
C TYR A 175 2.73 4.47 10.90
N LEU A 176 3.32 5.19 11.86
CA LEU A 176 3.05 4.94 13.29
C LEU A 176 1.58 5.21 13.64
N GLY A 177 1.02 6.30 13.13
CA GLY A 177 -0.39 6.61 13.33
C GLY A 177 -1.32 5.55 12.74
N ARG A 178 -1.03 5.10 11.53
CA ARG A 178 -1.75 4.01 10.86
C ARG A 178 -1.63 2.69 11.64
N GLU A 179 -0.45 2.37 12.11
CA GLU A 179 -0.22 1.13 12.89
C GLU A 179 -0.98 1.17 14.21
N TYR A 180 -1.00 2.30 14.93
CA TYR A 180 -1.86 2.45 16.10
C TYR A 180 -3.34 2.22 15.78
N MET A 181 -3.83 2.68 14.64
CA MET A 181 -5.20 2.44 14.17
C MET A 181 -5.45 0.93 13.96
N TYR A 182 -4.56 0.20 13.31
CA TYR A 182 -4.69 -1.25 13.12
C TYR A 182 -4.71 -2.02 14.46
N TYR A 183 -3.98 -1.53 15.46
CA TYR A 183 -4.02 -2.05 16.83
C TYR A 183 -5.18 -1.50 17.67
N LYS A 184 -6.14 -0.78 17.06
CA LYS A 184 -7.32 -0.17 17.71
C LYS A 184 -6.94 0.77 18.87
N LYS A 185 -5.74 1.34 18.85
CA LYS A 185 -5.26 2.34 19.81
C LYS A 185 -5.68 3.73 19.35
N TRP A 186 -6.99 3.96 19.29
CA TRP A 186 -7.63 5.11 18.62
C TRP A 186 -7.06 6.47 19.04
N ASP A 187 -6.90 6.73 20.35
CA ASP A 187 -6.38 8.00 20.83
C ASP A 187 -4.92 8.23 20.40
N LYS A 188 -4.10 7.18 20.42
CA LYS A 188 -2.73 7.25 19.92
C LYS A 188 -2.70 7.46 18.41
N ALA A 189 -3.56 6.80 17.66
CA ALA A 189 -3.68 6.98 16.21
C ALA A 189 -4.03 8.45 15.90
N ILE A 190 -5.10 8.97 16.47
CA ILE A 190 -5.56 10.34 16.28
C ILE A 190 -4.42 11.34 16.63
N SER A 191 -3.84 11.22 17.82
CA SER A 191 -2.80 12.17 18.26
C SER A 191 -1.53 12.12 17.40
N THR A 192 -1.14 10.93 16.93
CA THR A 192 0.04 10.75 16.07
C THR A 192 -0.19 11.27 14.66
N LEU A 193 -1.37 10.98 14.07
CA LEU A 193 -1.73 11.48 12.75
C LEU A 193 -1.93 13.00 12.74
N HIS A 194 -2.41 13.59 13.83
CA HIS A 194 -2.40 15.05 13.99
C HIS A 194 -0.98 15.63 13.98
N LYS A 195 -0.02 14.98 14.66
CA LYS A 195 1.39 15.41 14.60
C LYS A 195 1.91 15.34 13.17
N HIS A 196 1.65 14.22 12.46
CA HIS A 196 2.01 14.09 11.04
C HIS A 196 1.50 15.28 10.22
N LEU A 197 0.19 15.57 10.28
CA LEU A 197 -0.43 16.66 9.50
C LEU A 197 0.15 18.05 9.80
N ASN A 198 0.78 18.25 10.97
CA ASN A 198 1.40 19.51 11.40
C ASN A 198 2.91 19.55 11.09
N LEU A 199 3.54 18.49 10.60
CA LEU A 199 4.93 18.52 10.20
C LEU A 199 5.12 19.35 8.92
N PRO A 200 6.10 20.26 8.87
CA PRO A 200 6.36 21.06 7.66
C PRO A 200 6.77 20.22 6.46
N THR A 201 7.30 19.02 6.69
CA THR A 201 7.72 18.06 5.66
C THR A 201 6.55 17.28 5.08
N ALA A 202 5.44 17.14 5.80
CA ALA A 202 4.24 16.44 5.36
C ALA A 202 3.49 17.22 4.27
N THR A 203 4.05 17.28 3.08
CA THR A 203 3.53 18.07 1.93
C THR A 203 2.81 17.24 0.90
N TRP A 204 2.98 15.91 0.92
CA TRP A 204 2.32 15.02 -0.04
C TRP A 204 0.83 14.86 0.31
N LYS A 205 -0.02 15.45 -0.53
CA LYS A 205 -1.47 15.54 -0.30
C LYS A 205 -2.15 14.18 -0.16
N ASP A 206 -1.72 13.17 -0.92
CA ASP A 206 -2.32 11.84 -0.86
C ASP A 206 -2.09 11.19 0.52
N GLU A 207 -0.89 11.28 1.07
CA GLU A 207 -0.57 10.76 2.39
C GLU A 207 -1.26 11.54 3.51
N ARG A 208 -1.35 12.88 3.36
CA ARG A 208 -2.13 13.74 4.27
C ARG A 208 -3.61 13.36 4.25
N CYS A 209 -4.17 13.15 3.07
CA CYS A 209 -5.54 12.66 2.88
C CYS A 209 -5.75 11.32 3.59
N ALA A 210 -4.84 10.36 3.41
CA ALA A 210 -4.90 9.08 4.09
C ALA A 210 -4.84 9.23 5.61
N SER A 211 -3.99 10.11 6.15
CA SER A 211 -3.95 10.42 7.58
C SER A 211 -5.28 10.98 8.09
N MET A 212 -5.92 11.87 7.34
CA MET A 212 -7.25 12.41 7.70
C MET A 212 -8.33 11.33 7.68
N ARG A 213 -8.30 10.42 6.71
CA ARG A 213 -9.19 9.25 6.64
C ARG A 213 -9.02 8.33 7.85
N TYR A 214 -7.77 8.05 8.27
CA TYR A 214 -7.48 7.21 9.44
C TYR A 214 -7.88 7.89 10.75
N ILE A 215 -7.78 9.21 10.86
CA ILE A 215 -8.33 9.99 11.97
C ILE A 215 -9.86 9.85 11.99
N ALA A 216 -10.53 10.04 10.86
CA ALA A 216 -11.98 9.88 10.73
C ALA A 216 -12.45 8.49 11.15
N TYR A 217 -11.80 7.44 10.62
CA TYR A 217 -12.08 6.07 11.00
C TYR A 217 -11.89 5.80 12.50
N SER A 218 -10.84 6.39 13.10
CA SER A 218 -10.57 6.27 14.53
C SER A 218 -11.64 6.94 15.38
N TYR A 219 -12.14 8.12 14.96
CA TYR A 219 -13.26 8.79 15.64
C TYR A 219 -14.55 7.98 15.53
N PHE A 220 -14.87 7.41 14.35
CA PHE A 220 -16.03 6.56 14.18
C PHE A 220 -16.02 5.38 15.14
N ASN A 221 -14.87 4.71 15.30
CA ASN A 221 -14.73 3.58 16.23
C ASN A 221 -14.72 3.97 17.73
N LYS A 222 -14.75 5.26 18.01
CA LYS A 222 -14.93 5.83 19.36
C LYS A 222 -16.32 6.41 19.55
N ASP A 223 -17.25 6.16 18.64
CA ASP A 223 -18.62 6.69 18.63
C ASP A 223 -18.72 8.24 18.50
N PHE A 224 -17.67 8.90 17.99
CA PHE A 224 -17.64 10.34 17.67
C PHE A 224 -17.99 10.54 16.20
N LEU A 225 -19.29 10.43 15.89
CA LEU A 225 -19.78 10.44 14.50
C LEU A 225 -19.56 11.79 13.79
N GLU A 226 -19.82 12.91 14.46
CA GLU A 226 -19.69 14.25 13.87
C GLU A 226 -18.24 14.56 13.53
N GLU A 227 -17.30 14.23 14.41
CA GLU A 227 -15.87 14.38 14.18
C GLU A 227 -15.41 13.48 13.03
N SER A 228 -15.91 12.26 12.95
CA SER A 228 -15.59 11.34 11.86
C SER A 228 -15.99 11.91 10.50
N ILE A 229 -17.23 12.39 10.37
CA ILE A 229 -17.74 13.03 9.15
C ILE A 229 -16.88 14.24 8.78
N MET A 230 -16.63 15.12 9.74
CA MET A 230 -15.80 16.32 9.54
C MET A 230 -14.40 15.97 9.01
N TRP A 231 -13.78 14.91 9.52
CA TRP A 231 -12.45 14.51 9.08
C TRP A 231 -12.44 13.85 7.69
N TYR A 232 -13.48 13.09 7.32
CA TYR A 232 -13.62 12.63 5.94
C TYR A 232 -13.85 13.78 4.97
N GLU A 233 -14.65 14.80 5.33
CA GLU A 233 -14.82 16.00 4.51
C GLU A 233 -13.51 16.78 4.34
N LYS A 234 -12.70 16.88 5.39
CA LYS A 234 -11.33 17.44 5.28
C LYS A 234 -10.46 16.64 4.33
N ALA A 235 -10.53 15.30 4.38
CA ALA A 235 -9.78 14.42 3.47
C ALA A 235 -10.20 14.64 2.00
N ILE A 236 -11.50 14.79 1.74
CA ILE A 236 -12.03 15.14 0.42
C ILE A 236 -11.47 16.49 -0.06
N ASN A 237 -11.47 17.50 0.80
CA ASN A 237 -10.96 18.84 0.46
C ASN A 237 -9.43 18.85 0.24
N GLU A 238 -8.66 18.03 0.97
CA GLU A 238 -7.20 17.92 0.82
C GLU A 238 -6.81 17.33 -0.55
N ALA A 239 -7.51 16.25 -0.98
CA ALA A 239 -7.23 15.55 -2.22
C ALA A 239 -8.53 15.15 -2.97
N PRO A 240 -9.22 16.13 -3.56
CA PRO A 240 -10.53 15.90 -4.20
C PRO A 240 -10.46 15.02 -5.45
N TYR A 241 -9.26 14.71 -5.93
CA TYR A 241 -8.99 13.83 -7.06
C TYR A 241 -8.81 12.35 -6.65
N LEU A 242 -8.78 12.04 -5.36
CA LEU A 242 -8.75 10.67 -4.85
C LEU A 242 -10.17 10.15 -4.62
N ARG A 243 -10.41 8.91 -5.02
CA ARG A 243 -11.72 8.25 -4.85
C ARG A 243 -11.96 7.81 -3.41
N GLU A 244 -10.92 7.41 -2.73
CA GLU A 244 -10.93 6.80 -1.40
C GLU A 244 -11.66 7.63 -0.32
N PRO A 245 -11.45 8.95 -0.15
CA PRO A 245 -12.13 9.70 0.90
C PRO A 245 -13.65 9.82 0.66
N TYR A 246 -14.09 9.86 -0.59
CA TYR A 246 -15.53 9.83 -0.93
C TYR A 246 -16.13 8.46 -0.66
N PHE A 247 -15.40 7.40 -1.03
CA PHE A 247 -15.82 6.03 -0.74
C PHE A 247 -15.96 5.79 0.75
N ASP A 248 -14.98 6.18 1.56
CA ASP A 248 -15.01 5.98 3.01
C ASP A 248 -16.16 6.73 3.67
N LEU A 249 -16.43 7.97 3.26
CA LEU A 249 -17.55 8.75 3.77
C LEU A 249 -18.90 8.14 3.33
N GLY A 250 -19.00 7.70 2.08
CA GLY A 250 -20.17 6.97 1.58
C GLY A 250 -20.40 5.66 2.32
N TYR A 251 -19.33 4.93 2.63
CA TYR A 251 -19.39 3.70 3.42
C TYR A 251 -19.79 3.96 4.88
N LEU A 252 -19.30 5.04 5.49
CA LEU A 252 -19.72 5.44 6.83
C LEU A 252 -21.22 5.69 6.85
N TYR A 253 -21.76 6.49 5.90
CA TYR A 253 -23.19 6.75 5.81
C TYR A 253 -24.02 5.48 5.56
N TYR A 254 -23.51 4.55 4.74
CA TYR A 254 -24.10 3.23 4.59
C TYR A 254 -24.18 2.47 5.93
N THR A 255 -23.12 2.49 6.71
CA THR A 255 -23.01 1.79 8.00
C THR A 255 -24.04 2.31 9.02
N ILE A 256 -24.29 3.61 9.03
CA ILE A 256 -25.31 4.23 9.90
C ILE A 256 -26.70 4.28 9.24
N LYS A 257 -26.88 3.64 8.08
CA LYS A 257 -28.14 3.54 7.33
C LYS A 257 -28.68 4.87 6.80
N ASP A 258 -27.85 5.89 6.66
CA ASP A 258 -28.18 7.09 5.90
C ASP A 258 -27.91 6.85 4.41
N TYR A 259 -28.81 6.09 3.79
CA TYR A 259 -28.65 5.67 2.40
C TYR A 259 -28.67 6.83 1.40
N LYS A 260 -29.30 7.95 1.77
CA LYS A 260 -29.33 9.15 0.92
C LYS A 260 -27.93 9.77 0.78
N ASN A 261 -27.24 9.99 1.88
CA ASN A 261 -25.89 10.52 1.86
C ASN A 261 -24.89 9.47 1.36
N SER A 262 -25.08 8.18 1.69
CA SER A 262 -24.28 7.09 1.14
C SER A 262 -24.31 7.10 -0.40
N GLU A 263 -25.50 7.11 -1.02
CA GLU A 263 -25.65 7.19 -2.47
C GLU A 263 -24.94 8.40 -3.06
N LYS A 264 -25.11 9.57 -2.43
CA LYS A 264 -24.47 10.81 -2.89
C LYS A 264 -22.95 10.65 -2.98
N TYR A 265 -22.30 10.31 -1.86
CA TYR A 265 -20.84 10.27 -1.81
C TYR A 265 -20.24 9.11 -2.62
N LEU A 266 -20.93 7.96 -2.73
CA LEU A 266 -20.47 6.87 -3.59
C LEU A 266 -20.58 7.23 -5.09
N LYS A 267 -21.63 7.97 -5.50
CA LYS A 267 -21.72 8.51 -6.85
C LYS A 267 -20.61 9.54 -7.13
N ASP A 268 -20.32 10.41 -6.16
CA ASP A 268 -19.21 11.37 -6.25
C ASP A 268 -17.87 10.63 -6.39
N ALA A 269 -17.65 9.54 -5.63
CA ALA A 269 -16.49 8.67 -5.78
C ALA A 269 -16.37 8.11 -7.20
N LEU A 270 -17.47 7.61 -7.78
CA LEU A 270 -17.50 7.05 -9.13
C LEU A 270 -17.28 8.09 -10.25
N ASN A 271 -17.38 9.40 -9.98
CA ASN A 271 -17.02 10.44 -10.93
C ASN A 271 -15.50 10.52 -11.15
N ILE A 272 -14.69 10.06 -10.19
CA ILE A 272 -13.25 9.98 -10.31
C ILE A 272 -12.89 8.68 -11.07
N LYS A 273 -12.41 8.82 -12.31
CA LYS A 273 -12.15 7.68 -13.21
C LYS A 273 -10.70 7.19 -13.18
N GLU A 274 -9.78 8.07 -12.85
CA GLU A 274 -8.35 7.77 -12.89
C GLU A 274 -7.86 7.33 -11.51
N LYS A 275 -7.30 6.12 -11.46
CA LYS A 275 -6.63 5.61 -10.27
C LYS A 275 -5.19 6.09 -10.29
N THR A 276 -4.77 6.78 -9.24
CA THR A 276 -3.36 7.21 -9.11
C THR A 276 -2.44 5.99 -8.90
N ILE A 277 -1.18 6.09 -9.31
CA ILE A 277 -0.17 5.05 -9.02
C ILE A 277 0.42 5.36 -7.64
N SER A 278 -0.24 4.86 -6.59
CA SER A 278 0.09 5.18 -5.21
C SER A 278 -0.21 4.01 -4.26
N TYR A 279 0.63 3.84 -3.23
CA TYR A 279 0.40 2.84 -2.18
C TYR A 279 -0.76 3.17 -1.23
N ILE A 280 -1.34 4.36 -1.37
CA ILE A 280 -2.48 4.84 -0.57
C ILE A 280 -3.81 4.33 -1.12
N ASN A 281 -3.83 3.87 -2.36
CA ASN A 281 -5.04 3.35 -2.99
C ASN A 281 -5.61 2.16 -2.21
N GLU A 282 -6.93 2.17 -2.03
CA GLU A 282 -7.69 1.12 -1.36
C GLU A 282 -8.56 0.38 -2.38
N GLU A 283 -8.37 -0.92 -2.47
CA GLU A 283 -9.04 -1.77 -3.47
C GLU A 283 -10.57 -1.63 -3.45
N LYS A 284 -11.16 -1.56 -2.26
CA LYS A 284 -12.61 -1.46 -2.07
C LYS A 284 -13.26 -0.25 -2.74
N ALA A 285 -12.51 0.83 -2.94
CA ALA A 285 -12.99 1.99 -3.68
C ALA A 285 -13.00 1.77 -5.20
N TRP A 286 -12.36 0.70 -5.71
CA TRP A 286 -12.11 0.48 -7.14
C TRP A 286 -12.65 -0.85 -7.68
N ASN A 287 -13.01 -1.79 -6.80
CA ASN A 287 -13.56 -3.10 -7.15
C ASN A 287 -15.10 -3.12 -7.05
N GLU A 288 -15.69 -4.32 -7.02
CA GLU A 288 -17.13 -4.54 -6.91
C GLU A 288 -17.78 -3.91 -5.66
N THR A 289 -17.01 -3.71 -4.59
CA THR A 289 -17.53 -3.26 -3.28
C THR A 289 -18.26 -1.92 -3.38
N ILE A 290 -17.72 -0.95 -4.13
CA ILE A 290 -18.37 0.36 -4.27
C ILE A 290 -19.73 0.26 -4.98
N TYR A 291 -19.84 -0.59 -5.99
CA TYR A 291 -21.09 -0.79 -6.75
C TYR A 291 -22.12 -1.57 -5.93
N ASP A 292 -21.70 -2.56 -5.16
CA ASP A 292 -22.56 -3.31 -4.25
C ASP A 292 -23.20 -2.40 -3.19
N ILE A 293 -22.39 -1.60 -2.49
CA ILE A 293 -22.88 -0.67 -1.46
C ILE A 293 -23.80 0.39 -2.08
N LEU A 294 -23.44 0.90 -3.25
CA LEU A 294 -24.26 1.87 -3.97
C LEU A 294 -25.60 1.26 -4.43
N SER A 295 -25.58 0.01 -4.88
CA SER A 295 -26.80 -0.73 -5.20
C SER A 295 -27.75 -0.82 -4.00
N ILE A 296 -27.21 -1.22 -2.85
CA ILE A 296 -28.01 -1.31 -1.62
C ILE A 296 -28.54 0.07 -1.20
N SER A 297 -27.72 1.11 -1.29
CA SER A 297 -28.15 2.48 -0.97
C SER A 297 -29.27 2.98 -1.89
N CYS A 298 -29.16 2.71 -3.19
CA CYS A 298 -30.23 3.02 -4.16
C CYS A 298 -31.52 2.23 -3.88
N PHE A 299 -31.40 0.95 -3.50
CA PHE A 299 -32.55 0.13 -3.13
C PHE A 299 -33.36 0.75 -1.98
N TYR A 300 -32.69 1.09 -0.88
CA TYR A 300 -33.34 1.71 0.28
C TYR A 300 -33.85 3.14 0.00
N ASN A 301 -33.32 3.80 -1.04
CA ASN A 301 -33.85 5.08 -1.55
C ASN A 301 -34.98 4.89 -2.56
N SER A 302 -35.53 3.67 -2.72
CA SER A 302 -36.62 3.32 -3.66
C SER A 302 -36.24 3.51 -5.15
N LYS A 303 -34.95 3.53 -5.48
CA LYS A 303 -34.41 3.66 -6.83
C LYS A 303 -34.05 2.29 -7.42
N TYR A 304 -35.04 1.40 -7.52
CA TYR A 304 -34.82 -0.03 -7.80
C TYR A 304 -34.12 -0.29 -9.15
N GLN A 305 -34.41 0.51 -10.19
CA GLN A 305 -33.76 0.38 -11.50
C GLN A 305 -32.28 0.75 -11.45
N GLU A 306 -31.94 1.85 -10.75
CA GLU A 306 -30.54 2.23 -10.53
C GLU A 306 -29.80 1.20 -9.66
N SER A 307 -30.48 0.70 -8.61
CA SER A 307 -29.98 -0.36 -7.75
C SER A 307 -29.59 -1.60 -8.58
N LEU A 308 -30.47 -2.07 -9.46
CA LEU A 308 -30.20 -3.21 -10.32
C LEU A 308 -29.04 -2.94 -11.30
N ALA A 309 -28.94 -1.72 -11.83
CA ALA A 309 -27.85 -1.35 -12.72
C ALA A 309 -26.48 -1.43 -12.01
N TYR A 310 -26.38 -0.85 -10.81
CA TYR A 310 -25.13 -0.92 -10.04
C TYR A 310 -24.80 -2.35 -9.59
N LEU A 311 -25.81 -3.12 -9.18
CA LEU A 311 -25.57 -4.53 -8.82
C LEU A 311 -25.06 -5.37 -9.98
N ASN A 312 -25.54 -5.13 -11.19
CA ASN A 312 -25.00 -5.81 -12.37
C ASN A 312 -23.53 -5.45 -12.60
N MET A 313 -23.13 -4.18 -12.39
CA MET A 313 -21.70 -3.78 -12.45
C MET A 313 -20.86 -4.50 -11.40
N ALA A 314 -21.39 -4.68 -10.17
CA ALA A 314 -20.70 -5.46 -9.15
C ALA A 314 -20.51 -6.92 -9.55
N ILE A 315 -21.57 -7.56 -10.12
CA ILE A 315 -21.52 -8.94 -10.60
C ILE A 315 -20.55 -9.10 -11.77
N GLU A 316 -20.45 -8.13 -12.68
CA GLU A 316 -19.47 -8.15 -13.77
C GLU A 316 -18.02 -8.16 -13.25
N LEU A 317 -17.76 -7.47 -12.14
CA LEU A 317 -16.43 -7.44 -11.50
C LEU A 317 -16.17 -8.67 -10.64
N ASN A 318 -17.19 -9.24 -10.00
CA ASN A 318 -17.08 -10.44 -9.17
C ASN A 318 -18.29 -11.37 -9.39
N SER A 319 -18.23 -12.16 -10.44
CA SER A 319 -19.30 -13.07 -10.85
C SER A 319 -19.46 -14.31 -9.96
N GLN A 320 -18.53 -14.56 -9.05
CA GLN A 320 -18.54 -15.72 -8.17
C GLN A 320 -19.17 -15.43 -6.79
N ASP A 321 -19.44 -14.16 -6.47
CA ASP A 321 -20.11 -13.79 -5.21
C ASP A 321 -21.61 -14.13 -5.28
N GLU A 322 -21.98 -15.28 -4.70
CA GLU A 322 -23.36 -15.76 -4.62
C GLU A 322 -24.31 -14.75 -3.96
N ARG A 323 -23.80 -13.95 -3.02
CA ARG A 323 -24.60 -12.92 -2.33
C ARG A 323 -25.05 -11.81 -3.31
N LEU A 324 -24.23 -11.43 -4.26
CA LEU A 324 -24.60 -10.45 -5.29
C LEU A 324 -25.70 -11.02 -6.19
N ILE A 325 -25.61 -12.31 -6.54
CA ILE A 325 -26.60 -13.00 -7.37
C ILE A 325 -27.94 -13.10 -6.64
N GLU A 326 -27.93 -13.38 -5.34
CA GLU A 326 -29.15 -13.41 -4.52
C GLU A 326 -29.77 -12.04 -4.36
N ASN A 327 -28.98 -11.00 -4.11
CA ASN A 327 -29.44 -9.61 -4.04
C ASN A 327 -30.12 -9.18 -5.37
N LYS A 328 -29.62 -9.65 -6.52
CA LYS A 328 -30.23 -9.37 -7.81
C LYS A 328 -31.65 -9.92 -7.91
N LYS A 329 -31.89 -11.16 -7.49
CA LYS A 329 -33.22 -11.78 -7.48
C LYS A 329 -34.20 -11.00 -6.61
N ILE A 330 -33.73 -10.51 -5.45
CA ILE A 330 -34.56 -9.69 -4.54
C ILE A 330 -34.95 -8.38 -5.22
N ILE A 331 -34.02 -7.65 -5.84
CA ILE A 331 -34.28 -6.37 -6.49
C ILE A 331 -35.22 -6.57 -7.68
N GLU A 332 -35.02 -7.62 -8.50
CA GLU A 332 -35.89 -7.94 -9.64
C GLU A 332 -37.32 -8.28 -9.21
N SER A 333 -37.51 -8.96 -8.08
CA SER A 333 -38.86 -9.22 -7.50
C SER A 333 -39.54 -7.89 -7.14
N TYR A 334 -38.84 -7.00 -6.43
CA TYR A 334 -39.37 -5.68 -6.08
C TYR A 334 -39.76 -4.83 -7.30
N ILE A 335 -38.96 -4.88 -8.38
CA ILE A 335 -39.27 -4.18 -9.60
C ILE A 335 -40.53 -4.73 -10.25
N ASN A 336 -40.75 -6.06 -10.22
CA ASN A 336 -41.91 -6.71 -10.84
C ASN A 336 -43.19 -6.51 -10.02
N GLU A 337 -43.10 -6.44 -8.70
CA GLU A 337 -44.23 -6.21 -7.81
C GLU A 337 -44.73 -4.76 -7.83
N ASN A 338 -43.85 -3.83 -8.25
CA ASN A 338 -44.17 -2.38 -8.28
C ASN A 338 -44.34 -1.82 -9.71
N LYS A 339 -44.54 -2.69 -10.70
CA LYS A 339 -44.97 -2.33 -12.07
C LYS A 339 -46.49 -2.34 -12.13
#